data_14fba3d99c7df028ff5fe19172c902f4
#
_entry.id   14fba3d99c7df028ff5fe19172c902f4
#
_cell.length_a   1.000
_cell.length_b   1.000
_cell.length_c   1.000
_cell.angle_alpha   90.00
_cell.angle_beta   90.00
_cell.angle_gamma   90.00
#
_symmetry.space_group_name_H-M   'P 1'
#
loop_
_entity.id
_entity.type
_entity.pdbx_description
1 polymer ?
#
loop_
_entity_poly.entity_id
_entity_poly.type
_entity_poly.pdbx_seq_one_letter_code
_entity_poly.pdbx_strand_id
1 'polypeptide(L)'
;AIRRQRQMCIRDRLKNGDIFEGEKDKIGLLRSFCYTIINNYSHYSFNSLNYLDEMTSFKKESQIRKKGRENGYDVKILEEIREKCKKDGSKNVQNEAQSWLQGLFHKNDGYQVPIVITPMRELGHIDLQKEYKLAKERLLSLIFIKKENHNEPFFYRINGKLIVDGVYIRKDYNEEAKYKDADNSSCYLPNASLDTFHHIHDFIIGIIRMEMEIEGEQRNHSMLVWNYIVHKILKIVFTYPRYSGERIVLTNIGDNLSKEEQRTIREMVVDILHDHSHVTRKLFRSIYYLKYEHINQRKFLSIKDFGETITKIVNSTNNSCSPQNIDELLPPPIFHIDFKLYDINDITKERRIAFNTLSSGEKQIIYVLSSFYYHLANLDSVSNFGYRPNQRSKIQDSTIQYRHVNIVFDEIELYFHPEMQRTFVSNLLDGLGQMKFKQLRSIQIMLVTHSPFILSDIPRENVLFLGKDGYPKRIEDMCTFGANIHSMLKHSFFLYNGSMGEYAQNTIKKIVDKLNF
;
A
#
# COMPACT_ATOMS: atom_id res chain seq x y z
N ALA A 1 11.42 -11.37 14.66
CA ALA A 1 11.12 -12.79 14.36
C ALA A 1 10.87 -13.01 12.87
N ILE A 2 9.91 -12.33 12.27
CA ILE A 2 9.53 -12.49 10.84
C ILE A 2 10.73 -12.27 9.90
N ARG A 3 11.58 -11.28 10.17
CA ARG A 3 12.77 -11.01 9.35
C ARG A 3 13.88 -12.04 9.56
N ARG A 4 14.10 -12.52 10.79
CA ARG A 4 15.07 -13.60 11.06
C ARG A 4 14.66 -14.88 10.35
N GLN A 5 13.41 -15.26 10.44
CA GLN A 5 12.90 -16.46 9.77
C GLN A 5 12.99 -16.38 8.24
N ARG A 6 12.65 -15.22 7.63
CA ARG A 6 12.73 -15.03 6.18
C ARG A 6 14.15 -14.89 5.65
N GLN A 7 15.01 -14.12 6.30
CA GLN A 7 16.41 -14.03 5.89
C GLN A 7 17.15 -15.37 6.09
N MET A 8 16.82 -16.13 7.12
CA MET A 8 17.34 -17.50 7.27
C MET A 8 16.81 -18.42 6.17
N CYS A 9 15.50 -18.49 5.92
CA CYS A 9 14.94 -19.34 4.88
C CYS A 9 15.45 -19.02 3.47
N ILE A 10 15.55 -17.71 3.12
CA ILE A 10 16.05 -17.29 1.80
C ILE A 10 17.57 -17.48 1.71
N ARG A 11 18.31 -17.07 2.73
CA ARG A 11 19.77 -17.11 2.72
C ARG A 11 20.33 -18.52 2.87
N ASP A 12 19.72 -19.36 3.68
CA ASP A 12 20.19 -20.72 3.90
C ASP A 12 19.83 -21.63 2.73
N ARG A 13 18.67 -21.44 2.09
CA ARG A 13 18.32 -22.13 0.83
C ARG A 13 19.12 -21.63 -0.37
N LEU A 14 19.51 -20.34 -0.41
CA LEU A 14 20.37 -19.79 -1.45
C LEU A 14 21.87 -20.09 -1.23
N LYS A 15 22.28 -20.45 0.00
CA LYS A 15 23.68 -20.76 0.34
C LYS A 15 24.04 -22.23 0.18
N ASN A 16 23.09 -23.12 0.35
CA ASN A 16 23.29 -24.53 0.05
C ASN A 16 23.21 -24.70 -1.46
N GLY A 17 24.35 -24.46 -2.14
CA GLY A 17 24.50 -24.43 -3.59
C GLY A 17 24.09 -25.68 -4.37
N ASP A 18 23.55 -26.70 -3.69
CA ASP A 18 23.22 -27.99 -4.27
C ASP A 18 21.80 -28.13 -4.80
N ILE A 19 20.97 -27.06 -4.74
CA ILE A 19 19.53 -27.18 -5.09
C ILE A 19 19.16 -26.46 -6.40
N PHE A 20 20.02 -25.60 -6.97
CA PHE A 20 19.63 -24.77 -8.12
C PHE A 20 20.66 -24.76 -9.24
N GLU A 21 20.55 -25.68 -10.16
CA GLU A 21 21.18 -25.65 -11.47
C GLU A 21 20.27 -24.90 -12.45
N GLY A 22 20.42 -23.57 -12.57
CA GLY A 22 19.82 -22.78 -13.63
C GLY A 22 18.95 -21.57 -13.20
N GLU A 23 18.91 -20.52 -14.03
CA GLU A 23 18.10 -19.30 -13.80
C GLU A 23 16.58 -19.59 -13.73
N LYS A 24 16.10 -20.60 -14.47
CA LYS A 24 14.67 -20.96 -14.50
C LYS A 24 14.18 -21.48 -13.14
N ASP A 25 15.03 -22.19 -12.40
CA ASP A 25 14.67 -22.74 -11.08
C ASP A 25 14.62 -21.65 -10.01
N LYS A 26 15.47 -20.63 -10.11
CA LYS A 26 15.44 -19.46 -9.22
C LYS A 26 14.13 -18.68 -9.36
N ILE A 27 13.63 -18.48 -10.57
CA ILE A 27 12.36 -17.80 -10.85
C ILE A 27 11.18 -18.64 -10.34
N GLY A 28 11.22 -19.96 -10.51
CA GLY A 28 10.22 -20.89 -9.98
C GLY A 28 10.12 -20.82 -8.45
N LEU A 29 11.28 -20.78 -7.78
CA LEU A 29 11.33 -20.63 -6.32
C LEU A 29 10.78 -19.28 -5.86
N LEU A 30 11.17 -18.17 -6.51
CA LEU A 30 10.67 -16.84 -6.17
C LEU A 30 9.14 -16.74 -6.32
N ARG A 31 8.55 -17.43 -7.31
CA ARG A 31 7.10 -17.51 -7.49
C ARG A 31 6.37 -18.25 -6.36
N SER A 32 7.07 -19.12 -5.63
CA SER A 32 6.53 -19.81 -4.45
C SER A 32 6.61 -19.00 -3.16
N PHE A 33 7.30 -17.85 -3.17
CA PHE A 33 7.35 -16.97 -2.01
C PHE A 33 6.05 -16.19 -1.82
N CYS A 34 5.74 -15.95 -0.55
CA CYS A 34 4.60 -15.12 -0.18
C CYS A 34 4.96 -13.64 -0.21
N TYR A 35 4.09 -12.82 -0.77
CA TYR A 35 4.07 -11.39 -0.51
C TYR A 35 3.42 -11.12 0.84
N THR A 36 3.98 -10.24 1.66
CA THR A 36 3.41 -9.94 2.97
C THR A 36 2.95 -8.50 3.06
N ILE A 37 1.70 -8.33 3.46
CA ILE A 37 1.09 -7.04 3.76
C ILE A 37 0.87 -6.97 5.27
N ILE A 38 1.44 -5.97 5.92
CA ILE A 38 1.25 -5.71 7.35
C ILE A 38 0.41 -4.44 7.49
N ASN A 39 -0.74 -4.57 8.14
CA ASN A 39 -1.61 -3.44 8.49
C ASN A 39 -1.50 -3.18 9.98
N ASN A 40 -0.93 -2.04 10.36
CA ASN A 40 -0.85 -1.60 11.74
C ASN A 40 -1.01 -0.08 11.82
N TYR A 41 -2.03 0.38 12.50
CA TYR A 41 -2.34 1.80 12.68
C TYR A 41 -1.94 2.34 14.06
N SER A 42 -1.30 1.53 14.90
CA SER A 42 -0.78 1.99 16.19
C SER A 42 0.33 3.00 16.01
N HIS A 43 0.19 4.17 16.62
CA HIS A 43 1.23 5.22 16.59
C HIS A 43 2.51 4.83 17.35
N TYR A 44 2.42 3.86 18.24
CA TYR A 44 3.54 3.41 19.07
C TYR A 44 4.32 2.25 18.47
N SER A 45 3.71 1.52 17.52
CA SER A 45 4.35 0.39 16.86
C SER A 45 5.27 0.85 15.74
N PHE A 46 6.31 0.09 15.47
CA PHE A 46 7.25 0.31 14.37
C PHE A 46 7.95 1.69 14.38
N ASN A 47 8.11 2.30 15.56
CA ASN A 47 8.92 3.50 15.67
C ASN A 47 10.40 3.13 15.44
N SER A 48 11.01 3.68 14.39
CA SER A 48 12.39 3.36 14.02
C SER A 48 13.41 3.70 15.10
N LEU A 49 13.11 4.66 15.96
CA LEU A 49 13.99 5.06 17.08
C LEU A 49 14.10 3.96 18.15
N ASN A 50 13.06 3.15 18.34
CA ASN A 50 13.08 2.04 19.31
C ASN A 50 13.97 0.88 18.87
N TYR A 51 14.45 0.87 17.62
CA TYR A 51 15.23 -0.22 17.03
C TYR A 51 16.65 0.19 16.62
N LEU A 52 17.14 1.35 17.07
CA LEU A 52 18.47 1.85 16.73
C LEU A 52 19.58 0.96 17.32
N ASP A 53 19.40 0.49 18.55
CA ASP A 53 20.37 -0.37 19.24
C ASP A 53 20.53 -1.74 18.58
N GLU A 54 19.44 -2.30 18.05
CA GLU A 54 19.49 -3.57 17.32
C GLU A 54 20.30 -3.46 16.03
N MET A 55 20.31 -2.30 15.38
CA MET A 55 21.09 -2.08 14.15
C MET A 55 22.57 -2.00 14.39
N THR A 56 22.98 -1.34 15.46
CA THR A 56 24.37 -1.25 15.84
C THR A 56 24.93 -2.64 16.14
N SER A 57 24.17 -3.45 16.86
CA SER A 57 24.47 -4.86 17.15
C SER A 57 24.53 -5.71 15.87
N PHE A 58 23.60 -5.54 14.93
CA PHE A 58 23.55 -6.34 13.70
C PHE A 58 24.66 -6.00 12.69
N LYS A 59 24.99 -4.71 12.49
CA LYS A 59 26.14 -4.30 11.66
C LYS A 59 27.45 -4.83 12.27
N LYS A 60 27.61 -4.73 13.59
CA LYS A 60 28.76 -5.27 14.32
C LYS A 60 28.87 -6.79 14.18
N GLU A 61 27.77 -7.53 14.38
CA GLU A 61 27.78 -8.99 14.17
C GLU A 61 28.06 -9.38 12.71
N SER A 62 27.53 -8.63 11.74
CA SER A 62 27.76 -8.88 10.32
C SER A 62 29.24 -8.64 9.95
N GLN A 63 29.85 -7.57 10.47
CA GLN A 63 31.29 -7.28 10.29
C GLN A 63 32.17 -8.31 11.01
N ILE A 64 31.79 -8.70 12.22
CA ILE A 64 32.47 -9.73 13.01
C ILE A 64 32.43 -11.08 12.26
N ARG A 65 31.27 -11.47 11.74
CA ARG A 65 31.12 -12.70 10.95
C ARG A 65 31.90 -12.66 9.64
N LYS A 66 31.94 -11.50 8.95
CA LYS A 66 32.73 -11.35 7.72
C LYS A 66 34.21 -11.50 8.01
N LYS A 67 34.75 -10.80 9.00
CA LYS A 67 36.16 -10.88 9.42
C LYS A 67 36.52 -12.23 10.03
N GLY A 68 35.58 -12.89 10.76
CA GLY A 68 35.77 -14.23 11.26
C GLY A 68 35.89 -15.28 10.15
N ARG A 69 35.21 -15.11 9.02
CA ARG A 69 35.38 -15.97 7.84
C ARG A 69 36.71 -15.76 7.13
N GLU A 70 37.19 -14.53 7.08
CA GLU A 70 38.47 -14.16 6.47
C GLU A 70 39.66 -14.65 7.30
N ASN A 71 39.51 -14.73 8.64
CA ASN A 71 40.62 -15.00 9.61
C ASN A 71 40.46 -16.31 10.40
N GLY A 72 39.61 -17.23 9.99
CA GLY A 72 39.54 -18.58 10.59
C GLY A 72 38.87 -18.66 11.96
N TYR A 73 37.95 -17.74 12.32
CA TYR A 73 37.19 -17.75 13.58
C TYR A 73 38.00 -17.78 14.88
N ASP A 74 39.16 -17.13 14.91
CA ASP A 74 39.92 -16.97 16.15
C ASP A 74 39.12 -16.13 17.15
N VAL A 75 38.84 -16.73 18.33
CA VAL A 75 38.01 -16.13 19.39
C VAL A 75 38.64 -14.83 19.91
N LYS A 76 39.96 -14.76 20.00
CA LYS A 76 40.67 -13.54 20.46
C LYS A 76 40.49 -12.39 19.50
N ILE A 77 40.57 -12.63 18.18
CA ILE A 77 40.36 -11.63 17.15
C ILE A 77 38.90 -11.14 17.15
N LEU A 78 37.94 -12.03 17.40
CA LEU A 78 36.52 -11.66 17.51
C LEU A 78 36.24 -10.79 18.75
N GLU A 79 36.94 -11.03 19.87
CA GLU A 79 36.84 -10.20 21.07
C GLU A 79 37.47 -8.83 20.88
N GLU A 80 38.64 -8.73 20.26
CA GLU A 80 39.28 -7.45 19.92
C GLU A 80 38.43 -6.62 18.97
N ILE A 81 37.78 -7.24 17.97
CA ILE A 81 36.85 -6.57 17.06
C ILE A 81 35.61 -6.07 17.81
N ARG A 82 35.08 -6.85 18.77
CA ARG A 82 33.98 -6.43 19.64
C ARG A 82 34.35 -5.22 20.48
N GLU A 83 35.54 -5.21 21.09
CA GLU A 83 36.04 -4.09 21.87
C GLU A 83 36.27 -2.82 21.02
N LYS A 84 36.87 -2.94 19.85
CA LYS A 84 37.02 -1.81 18.90
C LYS A 84 35.68 -1.26 18.45
N CYS A 85 34.73 -2.12 18.12
CA CYS A 85 33.38 -1.68 17.75
C CYS A 85 32.61 -0.98 18.88
N LYS A 86 32.92 -1.29 20.15
CA LYS A 86 32.37 -0.56 21.32
C LYS A 86 32.97 0.83 21.46
N LYS A 87 34.26 1.01 21.15
CA LYS A 87 34.96 2.30 21.26
C LYS A 87 34.64 3.28 20.12
N ASP A 88 34.41 2.79 18.91
CA ASP A 88 34.06 3.63 17.74
C ASP A 88 32.60 4.13 17.75
N GLY A 89 31.76 3.61 18.65
CA GLY A 89 30.33 3.91 18.69
C GLY A 89 29.94 5.32 19.15
N SER A 90 30.89 6.18 19.52
CA SER A 90 30.56 7.44 20.21
C SER A 90 30.62 8.72 19.38
N LYS A 91 31.12 8.72 18.14
CA LYS A 91 31.33 9.98 17.39
C LYS A 91 30.62 10.17 16.05
N ASN A 92 30.02 9.13 15.42
CA ASN A 92 29.38 9.26 14.09
C ASN A 92 27.96 8.66 14.01
N VAL A 93 27.29 8.47 15.15
CA VAL A 93 25.98 7.77 15.18
C VAL A 93 24.83 8.61 14.62
N GLN A 94 24.97 9.93 14.56
CA GLN A 94 23.86 10.79 14.16
C GLN A 94 23.58 10.83 12.64
N ASN A 95 24.53 10.50 11.77
CA ASN A 95 24.35 10.59 10.31
C ASN A 95 24.16 9.23 9.58
N GLU A 96 24.35 8.09 10.24
CA GLU A 96 24.24 6.77 9.60
C GLU A 96 23.29 5.77 10.26
N ALA A 97 22.63 6.14 11.33
CA ALA A 97 21.74 5.26 12.08
C ALA A 97 20.37 5.11 11.39
N GLN A 98 20.35 4.57 10.17
CA GLN A 98 19.10 4.08 9.60
C GLN A 98 18.73 2.76 10.28
N SER A 99 17.66 2.76 11.06
CA SER A 99 17.07 1.53 11.60
C SER A 99 16.79 0.54 10.46
N TRP A 100 17.06 -0.76 10.68
CA TRP A 100 16.69 -1.82 9.73
C TRP A 100 15.20 -1.75 9.36
N LEU A 101 14.39 -1.25 10.26
CA LEU A 101 12.96 -1.05 10.10
C LEU A 101 12.66 -0.04 8.99
N GLN A 102 13.49 0.99 8.81
CA GLN A 102 13.33 1.96 7.72
C GLN A 102 13.44 1.32 6.33
N GLY A 103 14.24 0.25 6.21
CA GLY A 103 14.32 -0.53 4.99
C GLY A 103 13.04 -1.34 4.66
N LEU A 104 12.09 -1.44 5.61
CA LEU A 104 10.77 -2.03 5.39
C LEU A 104 9.71 -0.98 5.02
N PHE A 105 9.96 0.30 5.33
CA PHE A 105 9.09 1.42 5.00
C PHE A 105 9.48 2.01 3.65
N HIS A 106 9.22 1.29 2.60
CA HIS A 106 9.41 1.82 1.25
C HIS A 106 8.06 2.14 0.62
N LYS A 107 8.07 3.14 -0.25
CA LYS A 107 6.92 3.39 -1.12
C LYS A 107 6.71 2.15 -1.98
N ASN A 108 5.45 1.81 -2.22
CA ASN A 108 5.13 0.72 -3.13
C ASN A 108 5.84 0.93 -4.48
N ASP A 109 6.84 0.10 -4.73
CA ASP A 109 7.73 0.11 -5.89
C ASP A 109 7.26 -0.85 -7.00
N GLY A 110 5.96 -1.09 -7.09
CA GLY A 110 5.38 -2.05 -8.02
C GLY A 110 5.39 -3.48 -7.50
N TYR A 111 5.43 -3.67 -6.18
CA TYR A 111 5.42 -4.97 -5.50
C TYR A 111 6.68 -5.82 -5.76
N GLN A 112 7.82 -5.16 -5.98
CA GLN A 112 9.11 -5.85 -6.16
C GLN A 112 9.69 -6.34 -4.83
N VAL A 113 9.52 -5.59 -3.76
CA VAL A 113 9.95 -5.98 -2.41
C VAL A 113 8.85 -6.82 -1.76
N PRO A 114 9.17 -8.00 -1.20
CA PRO A 114 8.16 -8.99 -0.78
C PRO A 114 7.39 -8.65 0.50
N ILE A 115 7.44 -7.39 0.93
CA ILE A 115 6.75 -6.92 2.14
C ILE A 115 6.35 -5.46 1.98
N VAL A 116 5.16 -5.12 2.43
CA VAL A 116 4.70 -3.73 2.59
C VAL A 116 4.06 -3.54 3.95
N ILE A 117 4.32 -2.40 4.57
CA ILE A 117 3.67 -1.98 5.82
C ILE A 117 2.72 -0.82 5.50
N THR A 118 1.47 -0.96 5.92
CA THR A 118 0.40 0.01 5.74
C THR A 118 -0.16 0.42 7.11
N PRO A 119 -0.36 1.72 7.36
CA PRO A 119 0.01 2.86 6.54
C PRO A 119 1.53 3.06 6.42
N MET A 120 1.95 3.73 5.35
CA MET A 120 3.35 4.08 5.18
C MET A 120 3.81 5.01 6.32
N ARG A 121 5.03 4.78 6.82
CA ARG A 121 5.63 5.59 7.88
C ARG A 121 6.90 6.26 7.38
N GLU A 122 7.06 7.53 7.70
CA GLU A 122 8.31 8.27 7.49
C GLU A 122 8.96 8.48 8.87
N LEU A 123 10.14 7.94 9.08
CA LEU A 123 10.84 7.94 10.38
C LEU A 123 9.97 7.42 11.56
N GLY A 124 9.05 6.49 11.28
CA GLY A 124 8.12 5.94 12.27
C GLY A 124 6.80 6.71 12.42
N HIS A 125 6.64 7.86 11.78
CA HIS A 125 5.42 8.66 11.84
C HIS A 125 4.45 8.33 10.71
N ILE A 126 3.16 8.26 11.05
CA ILE A 126 2.06 8.12 10.09
C ILE A 126 1.56 9.50 9.70
N ASP A 127 1.62 9.84 8.41
CA ASP A 127 0.98 11.03 7.88
C ASP A 127 -0.53 10.77 7.69
N LEU A 128 -1.32 11.20 8.65
CA LEU A 128 -2.77 11.00 8.66
C LEU A 128 -3.48 11.72 7.51
N GLN A 129 -2.99 12.88 7.07
CA GLN A 129 -3.61 13.62 5.96
C GLN A 129 -3.41 12.86 4.64
N LYS A 130 -2.22 12.34 4.42
CA LYS A 130 -1.88 11.53 3.26
C LYS A 130 -2.66 10.22 3.24
N GLU A 131 -2.77 9.54 4.40
CA GLU A 131 -3.54 8.31 4.51
C GLU A 131 -5.04 8.56 4.27
N TYR A 132 -5.58 9.67 4.77
CA TYR A 132 -6.95 10.10 4.52
C TYR A 132 -7.23 10.32 3.01
N LYS A 133 -6.31 10.95 2.29
CA LYS A 133 -6.40 11.13 0.84
C LYS A 133 -6.32 9.78 0.11
N LEU A 134 -5.35 8.94 0.47
CA LEU A 134 -5.17 7.62 -0.12
C LEU A 134 -6.36 6.68 0.12
N ALA A 135 -6.95 6.72 1.32
CA ALA A 135 -8.14 5.92 1.63
C ALA A 135 -9.32 6.29 0.73
N LYS A 136 -9.53 7.58 0.48
CA LYS A 136 -10.58 8.04 -0.45
C LYS A 136 -10.32 7.59 -1.89
N GLU A 137 -9.08 7.69 -2.37
CA GLU A 137 -8.70 7.20 -3.70
C GLU A 137 -8.91 5.68 -3.83
N ARG A 138 -8.50 4.91 -2.81
CA ARG A 138 -8.68 3.45 -2.76
C ARG A 138 -10.16 3.07 -2.72
N LEU A 139 -10.94 3.75 -1.89
CA LEU A 139 -12.39 3.53 -1.78
C LEU A 139 -13.07 3.77 -3.12
N LEU A 140 -12.75 4.87 -3.82
CA LEU A 140 -13.32 5.15 -5.12
C LEU A 140 -12.98 4.07 -6.15
N SER A 141 -11.73 3.61 -6.17
CA SER A 141 -11.33 2.50 -7.05
C SER A 141 -12.11 1.22 -6.77
N LEU A 142 -12.31 0.89 -5.49
CA LEU A 142 -13.00 -0.33 -5.07
C LEU A 142 -14.50 -0.32 -5.39
N ILE A 143 -15.15 0.84 -5.32
CA ILE A 143 -16.58 0.97 -5.65
C ILE A 143 -16.88 0.53 -7.09
N PHE A 144 -15.93 0.72 -8.01
CA PHE A 144 -16.12 0.37 -9.43
C PHE A 144 -15.56 -1.00 -9.84
N ILE A 145 -15.03 -1.78 -8.89
CA ILE A 145 -14.71 -3.20 -9.17
C ILE A 145 -16.01 -3.96 -9.38
N LYS A 146 -16.12 -4.70 -10.49
CA LYS A 146 -17.31 -5.49 -10.79
C LYS A 146 -17.41 -6.70 -9.87
N LYS A 147 -18.59 -6.87 -9.25
CA LYS A 147 -19.02 -8.15 -8.65
C LYS A 147 -19.53 -9.10 -9.72
N GLU A 148 -19.30 -10.40 -9.57
CA GLU A 148 -19.74 -11.37 -10.57
C GLU A 148 -21.24 -11.55 -10.65
N ASN A 149 -21.94 -11.49 -9.54
CA ASN A 149 -23.34 -11.95 -9.44
C ASN A 149 -24.32 -10.90 -8.88
N HIS A 150 -23.89 -9.64 -8.72
CA HIS A 150 -24.74 -8.60 -8.16
C HIS A 150 -24.64 -7.31 -8.96
N ASN A 151 -25.79 -6.65 -9.14
CA ASN A 151 -25.88 -5.32 -9.75
C ASN A 151 -25.31 -4.21 -8.84
N GLU A 152 -24.96 -4.53 -7.60
CA GLU A 152 -24.36 -3.56 -6.67
C GLU A 152 -22.83 -3.49 -6.84
N PRO A 153 -22.24 -2.28 -6.76
CA PRO A 153 -20.80 -2.09 -6.77
C PRO A 153 -20.12 -2.79 -5.60
N PHE A 154 -18.87 -3.23 -5.80
CA PHE A 154 -18.02 -3.70 -4.72
C PHE A 154 -17.77 -2.57 -3.72
N PHE A 155 -17.72 -2.89 -2.43
CA PHE A 155 -17.46 -1.91 -1.35
C PHE A 155 -18.42 -0.70 -1.31
N TYR A 156 -19.61 -0.86 -1.86
CA TYR A 156 -20.64 0.18 -1.88
C TYR A 156 -21.22 0.45 -0.49
N ARG A 157 -21.31 -0.59 0.36
CA ARG A 157 -21.77 -0.51 1.74
C ARG A 157 -20.59 -0.42 2.70
N ILE A 158 -20.61 0.62 3.52
CA ILE A 158 -19.65 0.85 4.60
C ILE A 158 -20.30 0.47 5.92
N ASN A 159 -19.64 -0.34 6.73
CA ASN A 159 -20.14 -0.86 8.03
C ASN A 159 -21.55 -1.50 7.99
N GLY A 160 -22.04 -1.97 6.84
CA GLY A 160 -23.38 -2.53 6.71
C GLY A 160 -24.54 -1.52 6.82
N LYS A 161 -24.26 -0.26 7.21
CA LYS A 161 -25.26 0.80 7.43
C LYS A 161 -25.15 1.98 6.48
N LEU A 162 -23.94 2.36 6.11
CA LEU A 162 -23.69 3.51 5.28
C LEU A 162 -23.50 3.10 3.82
N ILE A 163 -24.11 3.85 2.93
CA ILE A 163 -24.01 3.65 1.48
C ILE A 163 -23.37 4.88 0.85
N VAL A 164 -22.50 4.68 -0.13
CA VAL A 164 -21.90 5.76 -0.89
C VAL A 164 -22.90 6.27 -1.93
N ASP A 165 -23.38 7.49 -1.76
CA ASP A 165 -24.31 8.14 -2.70
C ASP A 165 -23.59 8.72 -3.92
N GLY A 166 -22.48 9.42 -3.67
CA GLY A 166 -21.70 10.07 -4.72
C GLY A 166 -20.51 10.83 -4.20
N VAL A 167 -19.90 11.58 -5.09
CA VAL A 167 -18.71 12.35 -4.82
C VAL A 167 -18.81 13.77 -5.36
N TYR A 168 -18.19 14.73 -4.65
CA TYR A 168 -17.79 16.00 -5.20
C TYR A 168 -16.30 15.96 -5.51
N ILE A 169 -15.93 16.44 -6.68
CA ILE A 169 -14.54 16.56 -7.10
C ILE A 169 -14.17 18.03 -7.05
N ARG A 170 -13.15 18.36 -6.28
CA ARG A 170 -12.69 19.72 -6.06
C ARG A 170 -11.22 19.85 -6.39
N LYS A 171 -10.78 21.08 -6.61
CA LYS A 171 -9.35 21.36 -6.69
C LYS A 171 -8.65 21.01 -5.38
N ASP A 172 -7.50 20.38 -5.47
CA ASP A 172 -6.57 20.21 -4.35
C ASP A 172 -5.51 21.30 -4.44
N TYR A 173 -5.62 22.31 -3.57
CA TYR A 173 -4.70 23.47 -3.60
C TYR A 173 -3.24 23.09 -3.37
N ASN A 174 -2.96 22.02 -2.63
CA ASN A 174 -1.59 21.55 -2.40
C ASN A 174 -1.03 20.90 -3.68
N GLU A 175 -1.83 20.12 -4.38
CA GLU A 175 -1.43 19.52 -5.66
C GLU A 175 -1.41 20.59 -6.77
N GLU A 176 -2.32 21.57 -6.74
CA GLU A 176 -2.31 22.72 -7.66
C GLU A 176 -0.99 23.50 -7.52
N ALA A 177 -0.58 23.85 -6.30
CA ALA A 177 0.68 24.54 -6.05
C ALA A 177 1.91 23.73 -6.54
N LYS A 178 1.86 22.41 -6.41
CA LYS A 178 2.94 21.51 -6.82
C LYS A 178 3.10 21.39 -8.33
N TYR A 179 1.99 21.39 -9.08
CA TYR A 179 2.00 21.17 -10.53
C TYR A 179 1.62 22.41 -11.34
N LYS A 180 1.49 23.57 -10.69
CA LYS A 180 1.17 24.83 -11.35
C LYS A 180 2.22 25.20 -12.39
N ASP A 181 3.49 25.06 -12.02
CA ASP A 181 4.62 25.37 -12.87
C ASP A 181 5.26 24.05 -13.37
N ALA A 182 5.51 23.97 -14.67
CA ALA A 182 6.22 22.85 -15.28
C ALA A 182 7.62 22.67 -14.68
N ASP A 183 8.28 23.78 -14.34
CA ASP A 183 9.65 23.84 -13.80
C ASP A 183 9.86 22.99 -12.54
N ASN A 184 8.80 22.74 -11.77
CA ASN A 184 8.90 21.83 -10.62
C ASN A 184 9.32 20.40 -10.99
N SER A 185 9.27 20.05 -12.27
CA SER A 185 9.71 18.75 -12.79
C SER A 185 11.11 18.81 -13.47
N SER A 186 11.72 19.98 -13.57
CA SER A 186 13.06 20.14 -14.17
C SER A 186 14.15 19.38 -13.39
N CYS A 187 13.93 19.08 -12.12
CA CYS A 187 14.85 18.29 -11.30
C CYS A 187 15.14 16.88 -11.86
N TYR A 188 14.31 16.37 -12.77
CA TYR A 188 14.58 15.11 -13.48
C TYR A 188 15.60 15.26 -14.63
N LEU A 189 15.87 16.48 -15.10
CA LEU A 189 16.83 16.78 -16.15
C LEU A 189 17.88 17.78 -15.64
N PRO A 190 18.77 17.38 -14.75
CA PRO A 190 19.63 18.28 -13.97
C PRO A 190 20.65 19.04 -14.83
N ASN A 191 20.98 18.55 -16.03
CA ASN A 191 21.97 19.13 -16.95
C ASN A 191 21.32 19.97 -18.07
N ALA A 192 19.99 19.94 -18.20
CA ALA A 192 19.26 20.71 -19.18
C ALA A 192 18.98 22.14 -18.68
N SER A 193 19.05 23.12 -19.57
CA SER A 193 18.54 24.46 -19.29
C SER A 193 17.01 24.45 -19.14
N LEU A 194 16.42 25.46 -18.52
CA LEU A 194 14.96 25.56 -18.41
C LEU A 194 14.28 25.61 -19.78
N ASP A 195 14.88 26.29 -20.75
CA ASP A 195 14.36 26.35 -22.11
C ASP A 195 14.33 24.96 -22.75
N THR A 196 15.41 24.20 -22.61
CA THR A 196 15.47 22.81 -23.09
C THR A 196 14.45 21.93 -22.36
N PHE A 197 14.28 22.11 -21.06
CA PHE A 197 13.24 21.40 -20.29
C PHE A 197 11.86 21.71 -20.84
N HIS A 198 11.51 22.96 -21.11
CA HIS A 198 10.22 23.34 -21.70
C HIS A 198 10.01 22.71 -23.08
N HIS A 199 11.03 22.69 -23.93
CA HIS A 199 10.97 21.99 -25.22
C HIS A 199 10.68 20.49 -25.06
N ILE A 200 11.33 19.82 -24.10
CA ILE A 200 11.07 18.40 -23.82
C ILE A 200 9.66 18.20 -23.25
N HIS A 201 9.22 19.07 -22.35
CA HIS A 201 7.87 19.05 -21.79
C HIS A 201 6.82 19.12 -22.90
N ASP A 202 6.91 20.09 -23.79
CA ASP A 202 5.98 20.27 -24.90
C ASP A 202 6.08 19.14 -25.92
N PHE A 203 7.28 18.61 -26.16
CA PHE A 203 7.50 17.44 -27.02
C PHE A 203 6.79 16.19 -26.46
N ILE A 204 6.89 15.92 -25.17
CA ILE A 204 6.17 14.82 -24.51
C ILE A 204 4.65 15.01 -24.65
N ILE A 205 4.13 16.22 -24.42
CA ILE A 205 2.71 16.53 -24.62
C ILE A 205 2.28 16.27 -26.06
N GLY A 206 3.09 16.70 -27.03
CA GLY A 206 2.83 16.47 -28.46
C GLY A 206 2.72 14.99 -28.81
N ILE A 207 3.63 14.16 -28.27
CA ILE A 207 3.56 12.70 -28.47
C ILE A 207 2.26 12.14 -27.90
N ILE A 208 1.89 12.51 -26.66
CA ILE A 208 0.69 11.99 -26.00
C ILE A 208 -0.57 12.40 -26.74
N ARG A 209 -0.64 13.66 -27.18
CA ARG A 209 -1.78 14.15 -27.98
C ARG A 209 -1.97 13.33 -29.26
N MET A 210 -0.87 13.05 -29.95
CA MET A 210 -0.90 12.28 -31.18
C MET A 210 -1.26 10.81 -30.93
N GLU A 211 -0.58 10.15 -30.00
CA GLU A 211 -0.78 8.72 -29.71
C GLU A 211 -2.15 8.43 -29.07
N MET A 212 -2.67 9.37 -28.29
CA MET A 212 -3.95 9.20 -27.57
C MET A 212 -5.14 9.88 -28.26
N GLU A 213 -4.93 10.47 -29.47
CA GLU A 213 -5.96 11.16 -30.25
C GLU A 213 -6.71 12.23 -29.42
N ILE A 214 -5.95 13.11 -28.76
CA ILE A 214 -6.52 14.19 -27.95
C ILE A 214 -6.55 15.46 -28.79
N GLU A 215 -7.73 15.82 -29.30
CA GLU A 215 -7.97 17.00 -30.14
C GLU A 215 -8.57 18.15 -29.33
N GLY A 216 -8.35 19.39 -29.79
CA GLY A 216 -9.04 20.59 -29.32
C GLY A 216 -8.30 21.46 -28.31
N GLU A 217 -8.77 22.74 -28.21
CA GLU A 217 -8.40 23.66 -27.14
C GLU A 217 -9.08 23.21 -25.84
N GLN A 218 -8.27 22.94 -24.82
CA GLN A 218 -8.75 22.36 -23.57
C GLN A 218 -9.19 23.44 -22.58
N ARG A 219 -10.15 23.09 -21.73
CA ARG A 219 -10.74 23.97 -20.69
C ARG A 219 -9.70 24.52 -19.69
N ASN A 220 -10.05 25.59 -19.01
CA ASN A 220 -9.30 26.13 -17.85
C ASN A 220 -8.93 25.03 -16.86
N HIS A 221 -7.69 24.66 -16.73
CA HIS A 221 -7.01 23.66 -15.90
C HIS A 221 -6.32 22.53 -16.69
N SER A 222 -6.38 22.56 -18.00
CA SER A 222 -5.67 21.55 -18.81
C SER A 222 -4.17 21.58 -18.56
N MET A 223 -3.57 22.77 -18.37
CA MET A 223 -2.14 22.91 -18.15
C MET A 223 -1.68 22.24 -16.85
N LEU A 224 -2.44 22.38 -15.76
CA LEU A 224 -2.15 21.68 -14.50
C LEU A 224 -2.13 20.15 -14.68
N VAL A 225 -3.08 19.63 -15.44
CA VAL A 225 -3.16 18.19 -15.72
C VAL A 225 -2.01 17.75 -16.62
N TRP A 226 -1.64 18.55 -17.64
CA TRP A 226 -0.49 18.27 -18.50
C TRP A 226 0.82 18.26 -17.73
N ASN A 227 1.05 19.24 -16.86
CA ASN A 227 2.22 19.29 -15.99
C ASN A 227 2.30 18.05 -15.09
N TYR A 228 1.15 17.63 -14.54
CA TYR A 228 1.09 16.38 -13.77
C TYR A 228 1.43 15.15 -14.62
N ILE A 229 0.91 15.07 -15.85
CA ILE A 229 1.17 13.96 -16.77
C ILE A 229 2.66 13.84 -17.06
N VAL A 230 3.30 14.94 -17.47
CA VAL A 230 4.75 14.96 -17.75
C VAL A 230 5.55 14.60 -16.51
N HIS A 231 5.24 15.22 -15.36
CA HIS A 231 5.86 14.85 -14.08
C HIS A 231 5.74 13.35 -13.78
N LYS A 232 4.55 12.78 -14.01
CA LYS A 232 4.30 11.37 -13.73
C LYS A 232 5.08 10.45 -14.66
N ILE A 233 5.22 10.78 -15.94
CA ILE A 233 6.07 10.05 -16.89
C ILE A 233 7.52 10.07 -16.43
N LEU A 234 8.08 11.25 -16.18
CA LEU A 234 9.46 11.39 -15.71
C LEU A 234 9.67 10.60 -14.41
N LYS A 235 8.73 10.70 -13.47
CA LYS A 235 8.81 9.96 -12.21
C LYS A 235 8.79 8.45 -12.43
N ILE A 236 8.01 7.92 -13.35
CA ILE A 236 8.00 6.49 -13.71
C ILE A 236 9.39 6.08 -14.17
N VAL A 237 9.99 6.83 -15.11
CA VAL A 237 11.32 6.54 -15.64
C VAL A 237 12.39 6.55 -14.55
N PHE A 238 12.33 7.50 -13.63
CA PHE A 238 13.31 7.61 -12.55
C PHE A 238 13.08 6.65 -11.38
N THR A 239 11.88 6.08 -11.26
CA THR A 239 11.54 5.16 -10.17
C THR A 239 11.79 3.71 -10.55
N TYR A 240 11.46 3.32 -11.78
CA TYR A 240 11.46 1.90 -12.18
C TYR A 240 12.74 1.49 -12.90
N PRO A 241 13.40 0.38 -12.48
CA PRO A 241 14.67 -0.10 -13.08
C PRO A 241 14.58 -0.41 -14.57
N ARG A 242 13.39 -0.74 -15.06
CA ARG A 242 13.10 -1.01 -16.47
C ARG A 242 13.57 0.12 -17.40
N TYR A 243 13.50 1.36 -16.94
CA TYR A 243 13.84 2.56 -17.69
C TYR A 243 15.24 3.09 -17.34
N SER A 244 16.16 2.21 -16.89
CA SER A 244 17.51 2.62 -16.50
C SER A 244 18.32 3.22 -17.65
N GLY A 245 18.14 2.72 -18.88
CA GLY A 245 18.77 3.25 -20.10
C GLY A 245 18.29 4.66 -20.44
N GLU A 246 16.98 4.82 -20.48
CA GLU A 246 16.30 6.09 -20.76
C GLU A 246 16.60 7.15 -19.68
N ARG A 247 16.71 6.73 -18.42
CA ARG A 247 17.14 7.58 -17.31
C ARG A 247 18.53 8.14 -17.54
N ILE A 248 19.48 7.32 -17.99
CA ILE A 248 20.85 7.77 -18.30
C ILE A 248 20.81 8.82 -19.43
N VAL A 249 20.02 8.58 -20.47
CA VAL A 249 19.85 9.55 -21.56
C VAL A 249 19.29 10.85 -21.03
N LEU A 250 18.17 10.81 -20.29
CA LEU A 250 17.53 12.02 -19.74
C LEU A 250 18.44 12.82 -18.81
N THR A 251 19.24 12.16 -17.98
CA THR A 251 20.18 12.85 -17.06
C THR A 251 21.34 13.53 -17.79
N ASN A 252 21.67 13.08 -19.00
CA ASN A 252 22.79 13.62 -19.78
C ASN A 252 22.38 14.65 -20.85
N ILE A 253 21.07 14.92 -21.01
CA ILE A 253 20.59 15.96 -21.94
C ILE A 253 21.14 17.32 -21.49
N GLY A 254 21.82 18.00 -22.42
CA GLY A 254 22.31 19.36 -22.24
C GLY A 254 21.37 20.40 -22.86
N ASP A 255 21.93 21.52 -23.32
CA ASP A 255 21.14 22.65 -23.83
C ASP A 255 20.51 22.42 -25.21
N ASN A 256 20.92 21.40 -25.95
CA ASN A 256 20.38 21.09 -27.27
C ASN A 256 19.91 19.62 -27.31
N LEU A 257 18.68 19.42 -27.71
CA LEU A 257 18.07 18.09 -27.85
C LEU A 257 18.41 17.49 -29.22
N SER A 258 19.24 16.46 -29.24
CA SER A 258 19.62 15.74 -30.46
C SER A 258 18.45 14.90 -31.02
N LYS A 259 18.54 14.54 -32.32
CA LYS A 259 17.54 13.68 -32.96
C LYS A 259 17.45 12.28 -32.32
N GLU A 260 18.57 11.76 -31.82
CA GLU A 260 18.63 10.46 -31.15
C GLU A 260 17.97 10.51 -29.79
N GLU A 261 18.18 11.57 -29.02
CA GLU A 261 17.49 11.80 -27.74
C GLU A 261 15.98 11.98 -27.94
N GLN A 262 15.55 12.73 -28.96
CA GLN A 262 14.13 12.87 -29.33
C GLN A 262 13.51 11.51 -29.66
N ARG A 263 14.23 10.65 -30.40
CA ARG A 263 13.77 9.30 -30.69
C ARG A 263 13.62 8.47 -29.41
N THR A 264 14.62 8.51 -28.53
CA THR A 264 14.57 7.78 -27.24
C THR A 264 13.41 8.24 -26.38
N ILE A 265 13.16 9.55 -26.28
CA ILE A 265 12.03 10.11 -25.53
C ILE A 265 10.70 9.62 -26.13
N ARG A 266 10.58 9.64 -27.47
CA ARG A 266 9.36 9.14 -28.15
C ARG A 266 9.11 7.67 -27.85
N GLU A 267 10.12 6.81 -28.03
CA GLU A 267 10.03 5.37 -27.78
C GLU A 267 9.65 5.09 -26.32
N MET A 268 10.26 5.81 -25.38
CA MET A 268 9.96 5.75 -23.95
C MET A 268 8.50 6.12 -23.62
N VAL A 269 8.02 7.25 -24.15
CA VAL A 269 6.64 7.69 -23.89
C VAL A 269 5.64 6.71 -24.48
N VAL A 270 5.85 6.26 -25.73
CA VAL A 270 4.99 5.25 -26.37
C VAL A 270 4.98 3.94 -25.57
N ASP A 271 6.12 3.51 -25.07
CA ASP A 271 6.20 2.30 -24.24
C ASP A 271 5.41 2.43 -22.93
N ILE A 272 5.49 3.59 -22.26
CA ILE A 272 4.70 3.90 -21.07
C ILE A 272 3.19 3.94 -21.39
N LEU A 273 2.80 4.49 -22.53
CA LEU A 273 1.40 4.56 -22.95
C LEU A 273 0.79 3.19 -23.32
N HIS A 274 1.62 2.19 -23.61
CA HIS A 274 1.15 0.81 -23.80
C HIS A 274 1.12 -0.02 -22.50
N ASP A 275 1.61 0.52 -21.40
CA ASP A 275 1.62 -0.15 -20.11
C ASP A 275 0.37 0.21 -19.30
N HIS A 276 -0.65 -0.66 -19.30
CA HIS A 276 -1.88 -0.51 -18.53
C HIS A 276 -1.82 -1.17 -17.13
N SER A 277 -0.65 -1.13 -16.51
CA SER A 277 -0.45 -1.65 -15.16
C SER A 277 -0.91 -0.68 -14.06
N HIS A 278 -0.82 -1.13 -12.81
CA HIS A 278 -1.08 -0.26 -11.66
C HIS A 278 -0.12 0.96 -11.57
N VAL A 279 1.06 0.91 -12.22
CA VAL A 279 2.05 2.00 -12.25
C VAL A 279 1.55 3.19 -13.07
N THR A 280 0.96 2.90 -14.23
CA THR A 280 0.48 3.89 -15.20
C THR A 280 -0.97 4.29 -14.98
N ARG A 281 -1.70 3.60 -14.12
CA ARG A 281 -3.13 3.85 -13.83
C ARG A 281 -3.44 5.32 -13.52
N LYS A 282 -2.63 5.97 -12.65
CA LYS A 282 -2.79 7.40 -12.33
C LYS A 282 -2.48 8.33 -13.52
N LEU A 283 -1.60 7.90 -14.40
CA LEU A 283 -1.30 8.60 -15.65
C LEU A 283 -2.52 8.54 -16.58
N PHE A 284 -3.08 7.35 -16.83
CA PHE A 284 -4.25 7.19 -17.68
C PHE A 284 -5.50 7.91 -17.16
N ARG A 285 -5.73 7.94 -15.84
CA ARG A 285 -6.78 8.79 -15.25
C ARG A 285 -6.67 10.24 -15.71
N SER A 286 -5.46 10.78 -15.75
CA SER A 286 -5.22 12.17 -16.15
C SER A 286 -5.38 12.36 -17.67
N ILE A 287 -4.89 11.42 -18.47
CA ILE A 287 -5.02 11.43 -19.94
C ILE A 287 -6.50 11.32 -20.33
N TYR A 288 -7.24 10.36 -19.81
CA TYR A 288 -8.65 10.18 -20.14
C TYR A 288 -9.57 11.26 -19.57
N TYR A 289 -9.18 11.89 -18.46
CA TYR A 289 -9.85 13.10 -18.00
C TYR A 289 -9.80 14.22 -19.05
N LEU A 290 -8.64 14.41 -19.70
CA LEU A 290 -8.50 15.37 -20.79
C LEU A 290 -9.22 14.92 -22.07
N LYS A 291 -9.14 13.63 -22.42
CA LYS A 291 -9.72 13.10 -23.67
C LYS A 291 -11.25 13.11 -23.66
N TYR A 292 -11.88 12.65 -22.57
CA TYR A 292 -13.34 12.45 -22.54
C TYR A 292 -14.11 13.55 -21.83
N GLU A 293 -13.46 14.43 -21.10
CA GLU A 293 -14.07 15.52 -20.32
C GLU A 293 -15.30 15.08 -19.49
N HIS A 294 -15.36 13.82 -19.09
CA HIS A 294 -16.51 13.16 -18.47
C HIS A 294 -16.73 13.52 -16.99
N ILE A 295 -15.83 14.29 -16.40
CA ILE A 295 -15.88 14.71 -15.00
C ILE A 295 -16.13 16.20 -14.91
N ASN A 296 -17.23 16.58 -14.28
CA ASN A 296 -17.55 17.97 -13.99
C ASN A 296 -17.22 18.31 -12.53
N GLN A 297 -16.23 19.15 -12.31
CA GLN A 297 -15.75 19.56 -10.98
C GLN A 297 -16.77 20.37 -10.16
N ARG A 298 -17.82 20.91 -10.77
CA ARG A 298 -18.80 21.79 -10.10
C ARG A 298 -20.09 21.07 -9.73
N LYS A 299 -20.25 19.81 -10.13
CA LYS A 299 -21.48 19.05 -9.92
C LYS A 299 -21.23 17.86 -8.99
N PHE A 300 -22.28 17.53 -8.26
CA PHE A 300 -22.34 16.24 -7.55
C PHE A 300 -22.39 15.10 -8.60
N LEU A 301 -21.50 14.14 -8.46
CA LEU A 301 -21.47 12.93 -9.29
C LEU A 301 -22.04 11.79 -8.46
N SER A 302 -23.27 11.38 -8.76
CA SER A 302 -23.83 10.17 -8.16
C SER A 302 -23.03 8.95 -8.62
N ILE A 303 -22.80 7.99 -7.74
CA ILE A 303 -22.05 6.76 -8.09
C ILE A 303 -22.71 6.04 -9.24
N LYS A 304 -24.05 6.02 -9.28
CA LYS A 304 -24.82 5.37 -10.35
C LYS A 304 -24.58 6.05 -11.69
N ASP A 305 -24.83 7.35 -11.79
CA ASP A 305 -24.73 8.09 -13.08
C ASP A 305 -23.28 8.12 -13.57
N PHE A 306 -22.34 8.26 -12.65
CA PHE A 306 -20.93 8.22 -12.98
C PHE A 306 -20.52 6.83 -13.48
N GLY A 307 -20.98 5.75 -12.81
CA GLY A 307 -20.75 4.38 -13.22
C GLY A 307 -21.33 4.07 -14.61
N GLU A 308 -22.53 4.56 -14.91
CA GLU A 308 -23.13 4.42 -16.24
C GLU A 308 -22.33 5.17 -17.32
N THR A 309 -21.86 6.39 -17.01
CA THR A 309 -21.05 7.20 -17.92
C THR A 309 -19.73 6.52 -18.27
N ILE A 310 -18.96 6.08 -17.26
CA ILE A 310 -17.68 5.42 -17.49
C ILE A 310 -17.84 4.06 -18.17
N THR A 311 -18.93 3.32 -17.88
CA THR A 311 -19.22 2.06 -18.56
C THR A 311 -19.56 2.28 -20.05
N LYS A 312 -20.30 3.33 -20.38
CA LYS A 312 -20.56 3.70 -21.78
C LYS A 312 -19.27 4.01 -22.53
N ILE A 313 -18.35 4.77 -21.92
CA ILE A 313 -17.04 5.07 -22.53
C ILE A 313 -16.26 3.79 -22.82
N VAL A 314 -16.14 2.89 -21.83
CA VAL A 314 -15.41 1.61 -22.01
C VAL A 314 -16.02 0.76 -23.12
N ASN A 315 -17.35 0.71 -23.21
CA ASN A 315 -18.04 -0.13 -24.21
C ASN A 315 -18.09 0.48 -25.63
N SER A 316 -17.98 1.81 -25.73
CA SER A 316 -18.06 2.51 -27.04
C SER A 316 -16.71 2.60 -27.76
N THR A 317 -15.62 2.24 -27.11
CA THR A 317 -14.26 2.44 -27.62
C THR A 317 -13.56 1.08 -27.76
N ASN A 318 -13.20 0.71 -29.00
CA ASN A 318 -12.49 -0.54 -29.31
C ASN A 318 -11.09 -0.31 -29.91
N ASN A 319 -10.52 0.89 -29.74
CA ASN A 319 -9.22 1.26 -30.30
C ASN A 319 -8.08 1.02 -29.30
N SER A 320 -6.86 0.96 -29.79
CA SER A 320 -5.63 0.86 -28.94
C SER A 320 -5.50 1.97 -27.89
N CYS A 321 -6.17 3.12 -28.14
CA CYS A 321 -6.18 4.30 -27.27
C CYS A 321 -7.39 4.34 -26.32
N SER A 322 -8.03 3.20 -26.08
CA SER A 322 -9.26 3.08 -25.27
C SER A 322 -8.94 2.65 -23.84
N PRO A 323 -9.76 3.07 -22.86
CA PRO A 323 -9.61 2.59 -21.50
C PRO A 323 -9.76 1.07 -21.40
N GLN A 324 -8.77 0.40 -20.86
CA GLN A 324 -8.83 -1.06 -20.64
C GLN A 324 -9.57 -1.41 -19.35
N ASN A 325 -9.58 -0.47 -18.40
CA ASN A 325 -10.19 -0.65 -17.09
C ASN A 325 -11.01 0.58 -16.69
N ILE A 326 -12.10 0.35 -16.01
CA ILE A 326 -12.95 1.42 -15.44
C ILE A 326 -12.13 2.34 -14.52
N ASP A 327 -11.16 1.79 -13.81
CA ASP A 327 -10.29 2.53 -12.88
C ASP A 327 -9.45 3.62 -13.57
N GLU A 328 -9.21 3.50 -14.88
CA GLU A 328 -8.49 4.51 -15.68
C GLU A 328 -9.35 5.75 -15.99
N LEU A 329 -10.68 5.66 -15.81
CA LEU A 329 -11.63 6.75 -15.99
C LEU A 329 -12.01 7.47 -14.68
N LEU A 330 -11.41 7.08 -13.56
CA LEU A 330 -11.63 7.74 -12.29
C LEU A 330 -10.92 9.11 -12.25
N PRO A 331 -11.29 9.99 -11.31
CA PRO A 331 -10.68 11.31 -11.20
C PRO A 331 -9.16 11.26 -11.07
N PRO A 332 -8.44 12.17 -11.73
CA PRO A 332 -7.00 12.35 -11.53
C PRO A 332 -6.65 12.60 -10.05
N PRO A 333 -5.51 12.12 -9.56
CA PRO A 333 -5.11 12.27 -8.15
C PRO A 333 -4.74 13.70 -7.74
N ILE A 334 -4.71 14.62 -8.68
CA ILE A 334 -4.54 16.06 -8.43
C ILE A 334 -5.82 16.72 -7.92
N PHE A 335 -6.94 16.02 -7.90
CA PHE A 335 -8.19 16.52 -7.36
C PHE A 335 -8.48 15.94 -5.98
N HIS A 336 -9.17 16.72 -5.17
CA HIS A 336 -9.70 16.28 -3.90
C HIS A 336 -11.08 15.66 -4.09
N ILE A 337 -11.30 14.47 -3.48
CA ILE A 337 -12.55 13.72 -3.56
C ILE A 337 -13.28 13.84 -2.23
N ASP A 338 -14.52 14.32 -2.26
CA ASP A 338 -15.41 14.39 -1.09
C ASP A 338 -16.58 13.45 -1.26
N PHE A 339 -16.58 12.35 -0.49
CA PHE A 339 -17.69 11.41 -0.48
C PHE A 339 -18.90 11.94 0.27
N LYS A 340 -20.07 11.62 -0.27
CA LYS A 340 -21.37 11.73 0.39
C LYS A 340 -21.96 10.36 0.58
N LEU A 341 -22.39 10.10 1.79
CA LEU A 341 -22.95 8.85 2.26
C LEU A 341 -24.38 9.08 2.72
N TYR A 342 -25.18 8.04 2.77
CA TYR A 342 -26.47 8.04 3.44
C TYR A 342 -26.65 6.74 4.26
N ASP A 343 -27.47 6.80 5.30
CA ASP A 343 -27.83 5.61 6.08
C ASP A 343 -28.81 4.76 5.27
N ILE A 344 -28.61 3.45 5.22
CA ILE A 344 -29.47 2.50 4.49
C ILE A 344 -30.91 2.55 5.00
N ASN A 345 -31.12 2.93 6.26
CA ASN A 345 -32.44 3.05 6.88
C ASN A 345 -33.10 4.40 6.59
N ASP A 346 -32.37 5.38 6.02
CA ASP A 346 -32.95 6.66 5.57
C ASP A 346 -33.58 6.48 4.19
N ILE A 347 -34.86 6.12 4.19
CA ILE A 347 -35.65 5.87 2.97
C ILE A 347 -35.73 7.12 2.09
N THR A 348 -35.70 8.31 2.69
CA THR A 348 -35.82 9.60 1.97
C THR A 348 -34.52 10.00 1.30
N LYS A 349 -33.40 9.48 1.73
CA LYS A 349 -32.02 9.87 1.30
C LYS A 349 -31.74 11.37 1.43
N GLU A 350 -32.51 12.05 2.29
CA GLU A 350 -32.39 13.51 2.47
C GLU A 350 -31.18 13.87 3.30
N ARG A 351 -30.81 13.02 4.27
CA ARG A 351 -29.69 13.28 5.18
C ARG A 351 -28.37 12.70 4.64
N ARG A 352 -27.72 13.45 3.77
CA ARG A 352 -26.37 13.08 3.33
C ARG A 352 -25.34 13.34 4.42
N ILE A 353 -24.56 12.32 4.70
CA ILE A 353 -23.46 12.32 5.68
C ILE A 353 -22.15 12.59 4.93
N ALA A 354 -21.37 13.54 5.40
CA ALA A 354 -20.04 13.78 4.82
C ALA A 354 -19.01 12.79 5.39
N PHE A 355 -18.10 12.30 4.56
CA PHE A 355 -17.06 11.34 4.97
C PHE A 355 -16.21 11.86 6.15
N ASN A 356 -15.95 13.16 6.21
CA ASN A 356 -15.16 13.78 7.27
C ASN A 356 -15.86 13.76 8.65
N THR A 357 -17.18 13.61 8.69
CA THR A 357 -17.97 13.54 9.94
C THR A 357 -18.07 12.13 10.51
N LEU A 358 -17.55 11.13 9.82
CA LEU A 358 -17.48 9.77 10.35
C LEU A 358 -16.63 9.71 11.63
N SER A 359 -16.99 8.83 12.54
CA SER A 359 -16.21 8.54 13.74
C SER A 359 -14.83 7.98 13.41
N SER A 360 -13.90 8.03 14.35
CA SER A 360 -12.55 7.45 14.17
C SER A 360 -12.60 5.96 13.84
N GLY A 361 -13.48 5.20 14.51
CA GLY A 361 -13.65 3.77 14.24
C GLY A 361 -14.19 3.49 12.82
N GLU A 362 -15.20 4.26 12.37
CA GLU A 362 -15.73 4.13 11.00
C GLU A 362 -14.69 4.49 9.94
N LYS A 363 -13.87 5.51 10.17
CA LYS A 363 -12.76 5.82 9.28
C LYS A 363 -11.72 4.72 9.28
N GLN A 364 -11.38 4.20 10.45
CA GLN A 364 -10.37 3.15 10.59
C GLN A 364 -10.75 1.88 9.84
N ILE A 365 -11.99 1.40 9.96
CA ILE A 365 -12.42 0.20 9.22
C ILE A 365 -12.36 0.41 7.71
N ILE A 366 -12.70 1.61 7.23
CA ILE A 366 -12.59 1.96 5.82
C ILE A 366 -11.11 1.94 5.38
N TYR A 367 -10.21 2.53 6.18
CA TYR A 367 -8.78 2.58 5.86
C TYR A 367 -8.18 1.18 5.78
N VAL A 368 -8.48 0.34 6.76
CA VAL A 368 -7.98 -1.04 6.82
C VAL A 368 -8.50 -1.84 5.64
N LEU A 369 -9.82 -1.92 5.44
CA LEU A 369 -10.41 -2.75 4.40
C LEU A 369 -10.11 -2.22 2.99
N SER A 370 -10.16 -0.89 2.77
CA SER A 370 -9.84 -0.33 1.46
C SER A 370 -8.37 -0.55 1.10
N SER A 371 -7.46 -0.39 2.05
CA SER A 371 -6.05 -0.68 1.84
C SER A 371 -5.82 -2.16 1.50
N PHE A 372 -6.44 -3.04 2.25
CA PHE A 372 -6.36 -4.48 2.09
C PHE A 372 -6.80 -4.94 0.70
N TYR A 373 -8.03 -4.63 0.31
CA TYR A 373 -8.57 -5.04 -1.00
C TYR A 373 -7.82 -4.38 -2.17
N TYR A 374 -7.42 -3.11 -2.00
CA TYR A 374 -6.66 -2.39 -3.02
C TYR A 374 -5.29 -3.04 -3.27
N HIS A 375 -4.57 -3.44 -2.23
CA HIS A 375 -3.30 -4.13 -2.38
C HIS A 375 -3.45 -5.51 -3.02
N LEU A 376 -4.51 -6.26 -2.68
CA LEU A 376 -4.79 -7.55 -3.31
C LEU A 376 -5.11 -7.40 -4.80
N ALA A 377 -5.96 -6.44 -5.17
CA ALA A 377 -6.29 -6.16 -6.56
C ALA A 377 -5.06 -5.75 -7.38
N ASN A 378 -4.17 -4.94 -6.80
CA ASN A 378 -2.94 -4.55 -7.44
C ASN A 378 -1.97 -5.72 -7.60
N LEU A 379 -1.76 -6.54 -6.56
CA LEU A 379 -0.91 -7.73 -6.63
C LEU A 379 -1.38 -8.70 -7.71
N ASP A 380 -2.69 -8.90 -7.81
CA ASP A 380 -3.27 -9.74 -8.85
C ASP A 380 -3.06 -9.18 -10.26
N SER A 381 -2.96 -7.84 -10.40
CA SER A 381 -2.73 -7.16 -11.68
C SER A 381 -1.27 -7.11 -12.13
N VAL A 382 -0.30 -7.36 -11.25
CA VAL A 382 1.15 -7.27 -11.54
C VAL A 382 1.61 -8.26 -12.63
N SER A 383 0.86 -9.32 -12.86
CA SER A 383 1.18 -10.36 -13.84
C SER A 383 1.26 -9.89 -15.30
N ASN A 384 0.68 -8.74 -15.61
CA ASN A 384 0.68 -8.21 -16.98
C ASN A 384 1.93 -7.34 -17.28
N PHE A 385 2.83 -7.20 -16.32
CA PHE A 385 4.07 -6.46 -16.47
C PHE A 385 5.10 -7.32 -17.21
N GLY A 386 5.41 -7.01 -18.46
CA GLY A 386 6.71 -7.35 -18.99
C GLY A 386 6.84 -8.42 -20.05
N TYR A 387 5.80 -8.97 -20.67
CA TYR A 387 5.99 -9.78 -21.88
C TYR A 387 5.65 -8.98 -23.13
N ARG A 388 6.66 -8.47 -23.82
CA ARG A 388 6.55 -8.00 -25.21
C ARG A 388 7.52 -8.78 -26.08
N PRO A 389 7.04 -9.51 -27.09
CA PRO A 389 7.88 -10.39 -27.92
C PRO A 389 8.90 -9.66 -28.82
N ASN A 390 8.81 -8.32 -28.95
CA ASN A 390 9.57 -7.58 -29.96
C ASN A 390 10.57 -6.53 -29.43
N GLN A 391 10.83 -6.45 -28.12
CA GLN A 391 11.83 -5.50 -27.61
C GLN A 391 13.22 -6.11 -27.44
N ARG A 392 14.21 -5.46 -28.08
CA ARG A 392 15.64 -5.81 -28.05
C ARG A 392 16.33 -5.61 -26.69
N SER A 393 15.62 -5.26 -25.63
CA SER A 393 16.22 -5.16 -24.30
C SER A 393 16.48 -6.55 -23.73
N LYS A 394 17.74 -6.92 -23.68
CA LYS A 394 18.27 -8.17 -23.11
C LYS A 394 18.09 -8.30 -21.58
N ILE A 395 17.43 -7.36 -20.93
CA ILE A 395 17.03 -7.46 -19.54
C ILE A 395 15.60 -7.99 -19.55
N GLN A 396 15.46 -9.32 -19.46
CA GLN A 396 14.22 -9.93 -19.04
C GLN A 396 13.91 -9.32 -17.66
N ASP A 397 12.98 -8.36 -17.64
CA ASP A 397 12.40 -7.86 -16.40
C ASP A 397 11.72 -9.04 -15.72
N SER A 398 12.45 -9.68 -14.82
CA SER A 398 11.97 -10.73 -13.95
C SER A 398 11.11 -10.11 -12.86
N THR A 399 9.98 -9.50 -13.25
CA THR A 399 8.97 -9.07 -12.29
C THR A 399 8.48 -10.30 -11.55
N ILE A 400 8.69 -10.30 -10.25
CA ILE A 400 8.27 -11.41 -9.40
C ILE A 400 6.75 -11.39 -9.31
N GLN A 401 6.11 -12.44 -9.83
CA GLN A 401 4.68 -12.65 -9.71
C GLN A 401 4.40 -13.46 -8.46
N TYR A 402 3.91 -12.81 -7.41
CA TYR A 402 3.52 -13.50 -6.18
C TYR A 402 2.17 -14.18 -6.37
N ARG A 403 2.10 -15.48 -6.08
CA ARG A 403 0.85 -16.25 -6.09
C ARG A 403 0.26 -16.45 -4.71
N HIS A 404 1.06 -16.24 -3.68
CA HIS A 404 0.71 -16.44 -2.28
C HIS A 404 0.89 -15.14 -1.51
N VAL A 405 -0.11 -14.77 -0.72
CA VAL A 405 -0.09 -13.53 0.05
C VAL A 405 -0.32 -13.83 1.52
N ASN A 406 0.54 -13.28 2.38
CA ASN A 406 0.33 -13.27 3.82
C ASN A 406 -0.12 -11.88 4.23
N ILE A 407 -1.16 -11.80 5.01
CA ILE A 407 -1.70 -10.56 5.54
C ILE A 407 -1.62 -10.62 7.06
N VAL A 408 -1.05 -9.59 7.64
CA VAL A 408 -0.97 -9.44 9.09
C VAL A 408 -1.77 -8.19 9.45
N PHE A 409 -2.85 -8.38 10.16
CA PHE A 409 -3.59 -7.32 10.81
C PHE A 409 -3.13 -7.26 12.27
N ASP A 410 -2.41 -6.20 12.60
CA ASP A 410 -1.80 -6.01 13.91
C ASP A 410 -2.51 -4.88 14.66
N GLU A 411 -3.26 -5.25 15.70
CA GLU A 411 -4.04 -4.35 16.55
C GLU A 411 -4.94 -3.37 15.79
N ILE A 412 -5.55 -3.82 14.70
CA ILE A 412 -6.39 -2.96 13.83
C ILE A 412 -7.65 -2.45 14.51
N GLU A 413 -8.08 -3.15 15.55
CA GLU A 413 -9.32 -2.87 16.30
C GLU A 413 -9.19 -1.74 17.32
N LEU A 414 -8.03 -1.11 17.48
CA LEU A 414 -7.77 -0.09 18.51
C LEU A 414 -8.82 1.03 18.60
N TYR A 415 -9.42 1.40 17.48
CA TYR A 415 -10.45 2.44 17.42
C TYR A 415 -11.85 1.87 17.15
N PHE A 416 -12.01 0.55 17.04
CA PHE A 416 -13.29 -0.05 16.71
C PHE A 416 -14.24 -0.07 17.90
N HIS A 417 -15.46 0.39 17.68
CA HIS A 417 -16.55 0.11 18.60
C HIS A 417 -16.77 -1.42 18.69
N PRO A 418 -17.17 -1.98 19.84
CA PRO A 418 -17.41 -3.43 20.01
C PRO A 418 -18.23 -4.06 18.88
N GLU A 419 -19.27 -3.39 18.39
CA GLU A 419 -20.07 -3.88 17.26
C GLU A 419 -19.25 -4.00 15.97
N MET A 420 -18.31 -3.09 15.72
CA MET A 420 -17.42 -3.16 14.56
C MET A 420 -16.41 -4.30 14.71
N GLN A 421 -15.92 -4.56 15.92
CA GLN A 421 -15.05 -5.70 16.20
C GLN A 421 -15.79 -7.02 15.93
N ARG A 422 -17.06 -7.11 16.36
CA ARG A 422 -17.92 -8.29 16.17
C ARG A 422 -18.18 -8.60 14.69
N THR A 423 -18.31 -7.60 13.85
CA THR A 423 -18.65 -7.77 12.43
C THR A 423 -17.42 -7.78 11.51
N PHE A 424 -16.22 -7.54 12.05
CA PHE A 424 -15.03 -7.32 11.24
C PHE A 424 -14.64 -8.52 10.40
N VAL A 425 -14.59 -9.73 11.00
CA VAL A 425 -14.15 -10.94 10.29
C VAL A 425 -15.16 -11.31 9.19
N SER A 426 -16.47 -11.22 9.50
CA SER A 426 -17.51 -11.44 8.48
C SER A 426 -17.38 -10.49 7.30
N ASN A 427 -17.27 -9.18 7.55
CA ASN A 427 -17.12 -8.18 6.50
C ASN A 427 -15.85 -8.40 5.65
N LEU A 428 -14.76 -8.82 6.30
CA LEU A 428 -13.50 -9.13 5.63
C LEU A 428 -13.63 -10.34 4.70
N LEU A 429 -14.27 -11.41 5.16
CA LEU A 429 -14.46 -12.63 4.37
C LEU A 429 -15.47 -12.43 3.25
N ASP A 430 -16.57 -11.72 3.53
CA ASP A 430 -17.60 -11.40 2.54
C ASP A 430 -17.01 -10.56 1.39
N GLY A 431 -16.15 -9.59 1.71
CA GLY A 431 -15.45 -8.80 0.71
C GLY A 431 -14.48 -9.64 -0.12
N LEU A 432 -13.72 -10.55 0.52
CA LEU A 432 -12.83 -11.47 -0.19
C LEU A 432 -13.59 -12.40 -1.14
N GLY A 433 -14.72 -12.94 -0.69
CA GLY A 433 -15.58 -13.81 -1.50
C GLY A 433 -16.15 -13.14 -2.75
N GLN A 434 -16.15 -11.81 -2.79
CA GLN A 434 -16.62 -11.03 -3.92
C GLN A 434 -15.50 -10.66 -4.92
N MET A 435 -14.23 -10.85 -4.55
CA MET A 435 -13.09 -10.57 -5.41
C MET A 435 -12.75 -11.78 -6.27
N LYS A 436 -12.50 -11.53 -7.55
CA LYS A 436 -11.93 -12.53 -8.45
C LYS A 436 -10.45 -12.30 -8.62
N PHE A 437 -9.67 -13.34 -8.36
CA PHE A 437 -8.23 -13.33 -8.56
C PHE A 437 -7.85 -14.18 -9.77
N LYS A 438 -7.06 -13.63 -10.67
CA LYS A 438 -6.54 -14.32 -11.86
C LYS A 438 -5.23 -15.04 -11.55
N GLN A 439 -4.39 -14.43 -10.73
CA GLN A 439 -3.02 -14.87 -10.45
C GLN A 439 -2.83 -15.36 -9.02
N LEU A 440 -3.46 -14.72 -8.05
CA LEU A 440 -3.37 -15.12 -6.65
C LEU A 440 -4.03 -16.48 -6.43
N ARG A 441 -3.32 -17.37 -5.72
CA ARG A 441 -3.72 -18.76 -5.46
C ARG A 441 -4.09 -19.00 -4.01
N SER A 442 -3.44 -18.30 -3.09
CA SER A 442 -3.75 -18.40 -1.67
C SER A 442 -3.54 -17.08 -0.95
N ILE A 443 -4.39 -16.83 0.02
CA ILE A 443 -4.33 -15.69 0.93
C ILE A 443 -4.37 -16.26 2.34
N GLN A 444 -3.33 -16.00 3.13
CA GLN A 444 -3.28 -16.32 4.54
C GLN A 444 -3.48 -15.04 5.35
N ILE A 445 -4.41 -15.04 6.28
CA ILE A 445 -4.70 -13.90 7.14
C ILE A 445 -4.29 -14.25 8.57
N MET A 446 -3.49 -13.39 9.17
CA MET A 446 -3.09 -13.44 10.57
C MET A 446 -3.66 -12.20 11.27
N LEU A 447 -4.41 -12.43 12.32
CA LEU A 447 -4.96 -11.39 13.20
C LEU A 447 -4.17 -11.40 14.51
N VAL A 448 -3.48 -10.31 14.82
CA VAL A 448 -2.85 -10.06 16.12
C VAL A 448 -3.77 -9.11 16.85
N THR A 449 -4.43 -9.60 17.91
CA THR A 449 -5.57 -8.89 18.50
C THR A 449 -5.68 -9.11 20.01
N HIS A 450 -6.22 -8.11 20.67
CA HIS A 450 -6.68 -8.17 22.06
C HIS A 450 -8.21 -8.20 22.15
N SER A 451 -8.93 -8.40 21.04
CA SER A 451 -10.38 -8.40 20.99
C SER A 451 -10.99 -9.79 21.17
N PRO A 452 -11.80 -10.01 22.20
CA PRO A 452 -12.55 -11.25 22.36
C PRO A 452 -13.62 -11.42 21.27
N PHE A 453 -14.10 -10.33 20.67
CA PHE A 453 -15.08 -10.36 19.59
C PHE A 453 -14.46 -10.98 18.32
N ILE A 454 -13.26 -10.55 17.95
CA ILE A 454 -12.53 -11.12 16.82
C ILE A 454 -12.16 -12.58 17.09
N LEU A 455 -11.71 -12.89 18.31
CA LEU A 455 -11.37 -14.24 18.71
C LEU A 455 -12.57 -15.21 18.62
N SER A 456 -13.79 -14.71 18.89
CA SER A 456 -15.02 -15.49 18.81
C SER A 456 -15.35 -16.00 17.39
N ASP A 457 -14.79 -15.40 16.37
CA ASP A 457 -14.98 -15.82 14.97
C ASP A 457 -13.90 -16.80 14.49
N ILE A 458 -12.91 -17.14 15.33
CA ILE A 458 -11.76 -17.96 14.92
C ILE A 458 -11.80 -19.32 15.63
N PRO A 459 -11.73 -20.45 14.88
CA PRO A 459 -11.62 -21.78 15.45
C PRO A 459 -10.38 -21.93 16.35
N ARG A 460 -10.50 -22.70 17.41
CA ARG A 460 -9.46 -22.87 18.45
C ARG A 460 -8.11 -23.32 17.89
N GLU A 461 -8.13 -24.18 16.90
CA GLU A 461 -6.95 -24.76 16.25
C GLU A 461 -6.13 -23.70 15.49
N ASN A 462 -6.77 -22.59 15.13
CA ASN A 462 -6.15 -21.47 14.43
C ASN A 462 -5.71 -20.33 15.37
N VAL A 463 -5.81 -20.54 16.70
CA VAL A 463 -5.46 -19.52 17.69
C VAL A 463 -4.17 -19.87 18.42
N LEU A 464 -3.22 -18.94 18.40
CA LEU A 464 -2.01 -18.97 19.20
C LEU A 464 -2.13 -17.98 20.36
N PHE A 465 -2.18 -18.49 21.60
CA PHE A 465 -2.14 -17.66 22.80
C PHE A 465 -0.69 -17.37 23.19
N LEU A 466 -0.38 -16.11 23.48
CA LEU A 466 0.92 -15.67 23.96
C LEU A 466 0.82 -15.27 25.42
N GLY A 467 1.72 -15.78 26.27
CA GLY A 467 1.85 -15.37 27.65
C GLY A 467 2.46 -13.98 27.81
N LYS A 468 2.52 -13.46 29.03
CA LYS A 468 3.17 -12.17 29.36
C LYS A 468 4.66 -12.12 28.98
N ASP A 469 5.27 -13.29 28.93
CA ASP A 469 6.67 -13.52 28.51
C ASP A 469 6.87 -13.58 26.98
N GLY A 470 5.76 -13.47 26.21
CA GLY A 470 5.77 -13.56 24.76
C GLY A 470 5.92 -14.99 24.20
N TYR A 471 5.90 -16.01 25.07
CA TYR A 471 5.95 -17.40 24.63
C TYR A 471 4.55 -18.00 24.42
N PRO A 472 4.44 -18.99 23.51
CA PRO A 472 3.19 -19.72 23.31
C PRO A 472 2.70 -20.39 24.60
N LYS A 473 1.43 -20.19 24.93
CA LYS A 473 0.78 -20.80 26.09
C LYS A 473 -0.36 -21.70 25.62
N ARG A 474 -0.38 -22.95 26.07
CA ARG A 474 -1.53 -23.82 25.89
C ARG A 474 -2.61 -23.46 26.92
N ILE A 475 -3.83 -23.24 26.45
CA ILE A 475 -5.02 -23.11 27.28
C ILE A 475 -5.85 -24.34 26.96
N GLU A 476 -5.97 -25.25 27.93
CA GLU A 476 -6.78 -26.48 27.78
C GLU A 476 -8.27 -26.15 27.94
N ASP A 477 -9.11 -26.94 27.29
CA ASP A 477 -10.58 -26.92 27.42
C ASP A 477 -11.30 -25.62 27.06
N MET A 478 -10.75 -24.82 26.15
CA MET A 478 -11.38 -23.60 25.73
C MET A 478 -11.83 -23.62 24.27
N CYS A 479 -13.16 -23.50 24.06
CA CYS A 479 -13.72 -23.16 22.76
C CYS A 479 -13.55 -21.66 22.49
N THR A 480 -13.13 -21.28 21.28
CA THR A 480 -13.10 -19.87 20.84
C THR A 480 -14.24 -19.57 19.89
N PHE A 481 -14.47 -20.42 18.90
CA PHE A 481 -15.50 -20.21 17.88
C PHE A 481 -16.91 -20.26 18.50
N GLY A 482 -17.65 -19.14 18.37
CA GLY A 482 -18.97 -18.98 18.95
C GLY A 482 -19.01 -18.90 20.48
N ALA A 483 -17.87 -18.78 21.15
CA ALA A 483 -17.78 -18.73 22.60
C ALA A 483 -18.30 -17.40 23.16
N ASN A 484 -18.79 -17.45 24.40
CA ASN A 484 -19.25 -16.26 25.11
C ASN A 484 -18.08 -15.34 25.44
N ILE A 485 -18.21 -14.07 25.11
CA ILE A 485 -17.16 -13.04 25.24
C ILE A 485 -16.69 -12.88 26.70
N HIS A 486 -17.61 -12.93 27.67
CA HIS A 486 -17.27 -12.83 29.10
C HIS A 486 -16.41 -14.00 29.57
N SER A 487 -16.70 -15.21 29.07
CA SER A 487 -15.92 -16.39 29.38
C SER A 487 -14.51 -16.27 28.76
N MET A 488 -14.43 -15.77 27.54
CA MET A 488 -13.15 -15.54 26.88
C MET A 488 -12.31 -14.46 27.57
N LEU A 489 -12.91 -13.34 27.98
CA LEU A 489 -12.19 -12.30 28.73
C LEU A 489 -11.57 -12.85 30.00
N LYS A 490 -12.28 -13.73 30.72
CA LYS A 490 -11.80 -14.33 31.96
C LYS A 490 -10.65 -15.32 31.73
N HIS A 491 -10.72 -16.13 30.70
CA HIS A 491 -9.78 -17.24 30.49
C HIS A 491 -8.67 -16.93 29.48
N SER A 492 -9.00 -16.26 28.37
CA SER A 492 -8.05 -16.04 27.26
C SER A 492 -7.18 -14.82 27.41
N PHE A 493 -7.71 -13.78 28.02
CA PHE A 493 -7.01 -12.49 28.17
C PHE A 493 -6.33 -12.34 29.53
N PHE A 494 -6.23 -13.44 30.29
CA PHE A 494 -5.47 -13.51 31.55
C PHE A 494 -5.89 -12.45 32.57
N LEU A 495 -7.19 -12.18 32.69
CA LEU A 495 -7.75 -11.30 33.73
C LEU A 495 -7.74 -12.02 35.08
N TYR A 496 -6.58 -12.18 35.67
CA TYR A 496 -6.39 -12.92 36.94
C TYR A 496 -7.07 -12.25 38.14
N ASN A 497 -7.28 -10.94 38.09
CA ASN A 497 -7.80 -10.16 39.22
C ASN A 497 -9.31 -9.89 39.10
N GLY A 498 -10.03 -10.61 38.22
CA GLY A 498 -11.46 -10.45 38.02
C GLY A 498 -11.86 -9.44 36.94
N SER A 499 -13.17 -9.31 36.72
CA SER A 499 -13.78 -8.47 35.65
C SER A 499 -14.33 -7.15 36.16
N MET A 500 -14.06 -6.80 37.43
CA MET A 500 -14.49 -5.54 38.05
C MET A 500 -13.35 -4.51 37.99
N GLY A 501 -13.69 -3.24 37.80
CA GLY A 501 -12.71 -2.16 37.86
C GLY A 501 -12.03 -2.09 39.24
N GLU A 502 -10.71 -1.94 39.28
CA GLU A 502 -9.90 -2.03 40.51
C GLU A 502 -10.33 -1.03 41.59
N TYR A 503 -10.70 0.19 41.23
CA TYR A 503 -11.19 1.19 42.16
C TYR A 503 -12.50 0.72 42.87
N ALA A 504 -13.43 0.19 42.10
CA ALA A 504 -14.69 -0.35 42.66
C ALA A 504 -14.41 -1.55 43.55
N GLN A 505 -13.57 -2.48 43.13
CA GLN A 505 -13.18 -3.66 43.90
C GLN A 505 -12.54 -3.28 45.24
N ASN A 506 -11.58 -2.35 45.21
CA ASN A 506 -10.91 -1.85 46.42
C ASN A 506 -11.85 -1.08 47.33
N THR A 507 -12.82 -0.34 46.79
CA THR A 507 -13.84 0.39 47.59
C THR A 507 -14.77 -0.57 48.28
N ILE A 508 -15.28 -1.58 47.55
CA ILE A 508 -16.13 -2.64 48.13
C ILE A 508 -15.38 -3.37 49.21
N LYS A 509 -14.14 -3.78 48.97
CA LYS A 509 -13.32 -4.45 49.98
C LYS A 509 -13.16 -3.61 51.25
N LYS A 510 -12.83 -2.33 51.13
CA LYS A 510 -12.75 -1.41 52.29
C LYS A 510 -14.07 -1.29 53.07
N ILE A 511 -15.19 -1.33 52.37
CA ILE A 511 -16.53 -1.30 53.03
C ILE A 511 -16.80 -2.61 53.76
N VAL A 512 -16.54 -3.75 53.09
CA VAL A 512 -16.70 -5.08 53.69
C VAL A 512 -15.81 -5.25 54.94
N ASP A 513 -14.53 -4.84 54.81
CA ASP A 513 -13.59 -4.88 55.94
C ASP A 513 -14.06 -4.03 57.12
N LYS A 514 -14.74 -2.90 56.87
CA LYS A 514 -15.34 -2.05 57.93
C LYS A 514 -16.62 -2.61 58.54
N LEU A 515 -17.37 -3.43 57.78
CA LEU A 515 -18.61 -4.04 58.27
C LEU A 515 -18.36 -5.33 59.03
N ASN A 516 -17.20 -5.98 58.84
CA ASN A 516 -16.78 -7.17 59.56
C ASN A 516 -16.01 -6.85 60.84
N PHE A 517 -15.90 -5.59 61.24
CA PHE A 517 -15.48 -5.10 62.51
C PHE A 517 -16.67 -4.61 63.31
#